data_10fcc4f12a980cc2083fbfcf091d7300
#
_entry.id   10fcc4f12a980cc2083fbfcf091d7300
#
_cell.length_a   1.000
_cell.length_b   1.000
_cell.length_c   1.000
_cell.angle_alpha   90.00
_cell.angle_beta   90.00
_cell.angle_gamma   90.00
#
_symmetry.space_group_name_H-M   'P 1'
#
loop_
_entity.id
_entity.type
_entity.pdbx_description
1 polymer ?
#
loop_
_entity_poly.entity_id
_entity_poly.type
_entity_poly.pdbx_seq_one_letter_code
_entity_poly.pdbx_strand_id
1 'polypeptide(L)'
;MNKVNILYHKTRIGELILGSHEGKLCLLDFRYRKMRQVIDNRIKSGLEAEFIFQDDEVLKLTRQQLDEYLAGRRIGFDVPLLLIGSDFQKAVWNALIQVTYGKTATYLDLARAVGNEKAGRAVAGANGANAIAIIIPCHRILGSNGELVGYGGGLPVKQKLLDLEQGYLNLFEDSL
;
A
#
# COMPACT_ATOMS: atom_id res chain seq x y z
N MET A 1 19.46 9.22 -17.27
CA MET A 1 18.06 8.92 -16.97
C MET A 1 17.98 8.31 -15.57
N ASN A 2 17.00 8.73 -14.78
CA ASN A 2 16.78 8.17 -13.46
C ASN A 2 16.28 6.73 -13.54
N LYS A 3 16.53 5.98 -12.51
CA LYS A 3 16.14 4.56 -12.44
C LYS A 3 15.31 4.29 -11.21
N VAL A 4 14.32 3.43 -11.37
CA VAL A 4 13.60 2.79 -10.26
C VAL A 4 14.01 1.33 -10.27
N ASN A 5 14.62 0.88 -9.19
CA ASN A 5 14.96 -0.54 -9.03
C ASN A 5 13.69 -1.30 -8.70
N ILE A 6 13.35 -2.32 -9.47
CA ILE A 6 12.16 -3.13 -9.21
C ILE A 6 12.50 -4.61 -9.02
N LEU A 7 11.68 -5.27 -8.22
CA LEU A 7 11.67 -6.72 -8.05
C LEU A 7 10.25 -7.21 -7.87
N TYR A 8 10.03 -8.47 -8.20
CA TYR A 8 8.80 -9.16 -7.82
C TYR A 8 9.05 -9.97 -6.54
N HIS A 9 8.05 -10.05 -5.69
CA HIS A 9 8.11 -10.78 -4.42
C HIS A 9 6.85 -11.62 -4.25
N LYS A 10 7.01 -12.94 -4.18
CA LYS A 10 5.91 -13.85 -3.96
C LYS A 10 5.58 -13.91 -2.49
N THR A 11 4.30 -13.76 -2.16
CA THR A 11 3.81 -13.84 -0.78
C THR A 11 2.54 -14.68 -0.73
N ARG A 12 2.06 -14.94 0.47
CA ARG A 12 0.80 -15.66 0.70
C ARG A 12 -0.44 -14.87 0.32
N ILE A 13 -0.30 -13.57 0.11
CA ILE A 13 -1.40 -12.71 -0.34
C ILE A 13 -1.29 -12.36 -1.83
N GLY A 14 -0.36 -12.98 -2.53
CA GLY A 14 -0.13 -12.79 -3.96
C GLY A 14 1.27 -12.30 -4.28
N GLU A 15 1.53 -12.16 -5.56
CA GLU A 15 2.81 -11.65 -6.04
C GLU A 15 2.80 -10.13 -6.05
N LEU A 16 3.80 -9.53 -5.43
CA LEU A 16 3.94 -8.08 -5.30
C LEU A 16 5.05 -7.57 -6.21
N ILE A 17 4.92 -6.32 -6.62
CA ILE A 17 6.01 -5.56 -7.26
C ILE A 17 6.50 -4.53 -6.25
N LEU A 18 7.82 -4.47 -6.07
CA LEU A 18 8.48 -3.51 -5.22
C LEU A 18 9.35 -2.60 -6.08
N GLY A 19 9.41 -1.32 -5.73
CA GLY A 19 10.25 -0.38 -6.44
C GLY A 19 10.88 0.65 -5.51
N SER A 20 12.14 0.96 -5.76
CA SER A 20 12.87 1.97 -5.00
C SER A 20 13.59 2.96 -5.91
N HIS A 21 13.75 4.17 -5.39
CA HIS A 21 14.47 5.24 -6.08
C HIS A 21 15.31 6.01 -5.05
N GLU A 22 16.61 6.07 -5.30
CA GLU A 22 17.55 6.80 -4.44
C GLU A 22 17.40 6.48 -2.94
N GLY A 23 17.29 5.18 -2.63
CA GLY A 23 17.22 4.73 -1.24
C GLY A 23 15.87 4.85 -0.57
N LYS A 24 14.79 5.12 -1.32
CA LYS A 24 13.43 5.21 -0.79
C LYS A 24 12.48 4.32 -1.57
N LEU A 25 11.54 3.71 -0.85
CA LEU A 25 10.50 2.89 -1.47
C LEU A 25 9.44 3.78 -2.11
N CYS A 26 9.19 3.60 -3.40
CA CYS A 26 8.15 4.33 -4.13
C CYS A 26 7.05 3.43 -4.69
N LEU A 27 7.22 2.11 -4.59
CA LEU A 27 6.27 1.15 -5.11
C LEU A 27 6.28 -0.11 -4.24
N LEU A 28 5.11 -0.52 -3.78
CA LEU A 28 4.83 -1.80 -3.15
C LEU A 28 3.37 -2.09 -3.44
N ASP A 29 3.10 -2.98 -4.38
CA ASP A 29 1.72 -3.16 -4.85
C ASP A 29 1.53 -4.54 -5.45
N PHE A 30 0.28 -4.88 -5.76
CA PHE A 30 -0.06 -6.16 -6.36
C PHE A 30 0.28 -6.16 -7.84
N ARG A 31 1.14 -7.09 -8.24
CA ARG A 31 1.70 -7.14 -9.59
C ARG A 31 0.61 -7.15 -10.68
N TYR A 32 -0.47 -7.88 -10.45
CA TYR A 32 -1.49 -8.13 -11.47
C TYR A 32 -2.77 -7.32 -11.32
N ARG A 33 -2.76 -6.28 -10.48
CA ARG A 33 -3.95 -5.42 -10.34
C ARG A 33 -4.26 -4.67 -11.63
N LYS A 34 -5.56 -4.34 -11.84
CA LYS A 34 -6.00 -3.64 -13.06
C LYS A 34 -5.29 -2.30 -13.28
N MET A 35 -5.00 -1.57 -12.22
CA MET A 35 -4.38 -0.24 -12.32
C MET A 35 -2.85 -0.29 -12.39
N ARG A 36 -2.27 -1.47 -12.59
CA ARG A 36 -0.79 -1.61 -12.58
C ARG A 36 -0.12 -0.63 -13.51
N GLN A 37 -0.58 -0.56 -14.76
CA GLN A 37 0.04 0.30 -15.78
C GLN A 37 -0.12 1.78 -15.44
N VAL A 38 -1.28 2.19 -14.94
CA VAL A 38 -1.54 3.59 -14.55
C VAL A 38 -0.61 4.03 -13.43
N ILE A 39 -0.45 3.19 -12.42
CA ILE A 39 0.42 3.49 -11.28
C ILE A 39 1.88 3.52 -11.72
N ASP A 40 2.32 2.54 -12.50
CA ASP A 40 3.70 2.49 -13.00
C ASP A 40 4.04 3.73 -13.83
N ASN A 41 3.13 4.15 -14.71
CA ASN A 41 3.32 5.34 -15.53
C ASN A 41 3.41 6.61 -14.70
N ARG A 42 2.60 6.72 -13.64
CA ARG A 42 2.67 7.88 -12.74
C ARG A 42 4.04 7.96 -12.06
N ILE A 43 4.56 6.84 -11.59
CA ILE A 43 5.88 6.79 -10.95
C ILE A 43 6.98 7.14 -11.95
N LYS A 44 6.97 6.53 -13.13
CA LYS A 44 7.96 6.80 -14.17
C LYS A 44 7.95 8.26 -14.59
N SER A 45 6.77 8.82 -14.84
CA SER A 45 6.65 10.23 -15.24
C SER A 45 7.06 11.17 -14.12
N GLY A 46 6.62 10.90 -12.90
CA GLY A 46 6.93 11.77 -11.75
C GLY A 46 8.42 11.81 -11.40
N LEU A 47 9.15 10.75 -11.68
CA LEU A 47 10.59 10.65 -11.41
C LEU A 47 11.44 10.83 -12.68
N GLU A 48 10.82 10.94 -13.83
CA GLU A 48 11.53 10.91 -15.12
C GLU A 48 12.47 9.70 -15.18
N ALA A 49 11.94 8.52 -14.85
CA ALA A 49 12.71 7.32 -14.60
C ALA A 49 12.23 6.11 -15.40
N GLU A 50 13.12 5.15 -15.58
CA GLU A 50 12.81 3.84 -16.12
C GLU A 50 12.88 2.78 -15.03
N PHE A 51 12.07 1.73 -15.16
CA PHE A 51 12.13 0.55 -14.28
C PHE A 51 13.24 -0.38 -14.73
N ILE A 52 14.09 -0.79 -13.81
CA ILE A 52 15.12 -1.80 -14.07
C ILE A 52 15.04 -2.90 -13.01
N PHE A 53 15.30 -4.14 -13.40
CA PHE A 53 15.39 -5.25 -12.44
C PHE A 53 16.74 -5.19 -11.74
N GLN A 54 16.74 -4.71 -10.51
CA GLN A 54 17.93 -4.51 -9.70
C GLN A 54 17.56 -4.53 -8.23
N ASP A 55 18.21 -5.38 -7.45
CA ASP A 55 18.02 -5.37 -6.00
C ASP A 55 18.80 -4.23 -5.34
N ASP A 56 18.39 -3.86 -4.13
CA ASP A 56 19.09 -2.90 -3.31
C ASP A 56 18.71 -3.06 -1.83
N GLU A 57 19.35 -2.27 -0.97
CA GLU A 57 19.16 -2.39 0.47
C GLU A 57 17.74 -2.05 0.93
N VAL A 58 17.09 -1.05 0.30
CA VAL A 58 15.71 -0.68 0.63
C VAL A 58 14.74 -1.80 0.24
N LEU A 59 14.93 -2.42 -0.91
CA LEU A 59 14.11 -3.53 -1.35
C LEU A 59 14.29 -4.77 -0.45
N LYS A 60 15.52 -5.03 -0.01
CA LYS A 60 15.79 -6.11 0.96
C LYS A 60 15.10 -5.86 2.29
N LEU A 61 15.22 -4.63 2.82
CA LEU A 61 14.57 -4.24 4.06
C LEU A 61 13.05 -4.37 3.95
N THR A 62 12.49 -3.92 2.83
CA THR A 62 11.05 -4.00 2.60
C THR A 62 10.56 -5.44 2.60
N ARG A 63 11.26 -6.34 1.88
CA ARG A 63 10.90 -7.76 1.86
C ARG A 63 10.97 -8.38 3.25
N GLN A 64 12.03 -8.10 3.99
CA GLN A 64 12.19 -8.61 5.35
C GLN A 64 11.04 -8.16 6.25
N GLN A 65 10.74 -6.88 6.28
CA GLN A 65 9.69 -6.34 7.14
C GLN A 65 8.29 -6.80 6.71
N LEU A 66 8.06 -6.90 5.40
CA LEU A 66 6.81 -7.41 4.88
C LEU A 66 6.59 -8.87 5.28
N ASP A 67 7.59 -9.72 5.17
CA ASP A 67 7.50 -11.12 5.57
C ASP A 67 7.25 -11.25 7.08
N GLU A 68 7.91 -10.42 7.89
CA GLU A 68 7.66 -10.35 9.33
C GLU A 68 6.24 -9.90 9.65
N TYR A 69 5.72 -8.90 8.93
CA TYR A 69 4.35 -8.42 9.10
C TYR A 69 3.35 -9.52 8.75
N LEU A 70 3.51 -10.17 7.61
CA LEU A 70 2.61 -11.25 7.16
C LEU A 70 2.68 -12.47 8.07
N ALA A 71 3.79 -12.67 8.78
CA ALA A 71 3.93 -13.73 9.78
C ALA A 71 3.38 -13.34 11.16
N GLY A 72 2.83 -12.13 11.30
CA GLY A 72 2.29 -11.66 12.58
C GLY A 72 3.37 -11.21 13.58
N ARG A 73 4.61 -11.01 13.13
CA ARG A 73 5.74 -10.65 14.00
C ARG A 73 6.14 -9.18 13.94
N ARG A 74 5.43 -8.37 13.17
CA ARG A 74 5.71 -6.95 13.00
C ARG A 74 4.43 -6.18 12.83
N ILE A 75 4.32 -5.03 13.49
CA ILE A 75 3.15 -4.16 13.40
C ILE A 75 3.44 -2.81 12.73
N GLY A 76 4.69 -2.45 12.56
CA GLY A 76 5.09 -1.17 11.92
C GLY A 76 6.23 -1.37 10.96
N PHE A 77 6.51 -0.35 10.16
CA PHE A 77 7.54 -0.39 9.13
C PHE A 77 8.50 0.79 9.29
N ASP A 78 9.80 0.53 9.07
CA ASP A 78 10.88 1.52 9.16
C ASP A 78 11.45 1.86 7.79
N VAL A 79 10.76 1.50 6.74
CA VAL A 79 11.21 1.73 5.36
C VAL A 79 11.01 3.20 4.99
N PRO A 80 12.03 3.90 4.50
CA PRO A 80 11.85 5.26 4.02
C PRO A 80 11.01 5.28 2.75
N LEU A 81 10.03 6.18 2.69
CA LEU A 81 9.04 6.25 1.62
C LEU A 81 9.25 7.47 0.75
N LEU A 82 8.96 7.30 -0.55
CA LEU A 82 8.87 8.38 -1.52
C LEU A 82 7.48 8.35 -2.15
N LEU A 83 6.66 9.36 -1.84
CA LEU A 83 5.29 9.45 -2.35
C LEU A 83 5.28 10.25 -3.65
N ILE A 84 4.72 9.66 -4.69
CA ILE A 84 4.63 10.27 -6.01
C ILE A 84 3.16 10.40 -6.41
N GLY A 85 2.68 11.62 -6.44
CA GLY A 85 1.29 11.94 -6.74
C GLY A 85 1.01 13.42 -6.59
N SER A 86 -0.25 13.80 -6.76
CA SER A 86 -0.71 15.16 -6.53
C SER A 86 -0.66 15.53 -5.05
N ASP A 87 -0.76 16.81 -4.74
CA ASP A 87 -0.81 17.28 -3.36
C ASP A 87 -2.00 16.67 -2.61
N PHE A 88 -3.14 16.56 -3.27
CA PHE A 88 -4.34 15.94 -2.68
C PHE A 88 -4.11 14.45 -2.39
N GLN A 89 -3.55 13.71 -3.36
CA GLN A 89 -3.22 12.29 -3.16
C GLN A 89 -2.28 12.10 -1.98
N LYS A 90 -1.23 12.91 -1.90
CA LYS A 90 -0.27 12.85 -0.79
C LYS A 90 -0.94 13.15 0.56
N ALA A 91 -1.85 14.11 0.59
CA ALA A 91 -2.61 14.42 1.81
C ALA A 91 -3.44 13.22 2.27
N VAL A 92 -4.11 12.55 1.34
CA VAL A 92 -4.88 11.33 1.64
C VAL A 92 -3.96 10.22 2.13
N TRP A 93 -2.84 9.98 1.47
CA TRP A 93 -1.90 8.92 1.87
C TRP A 93 -1.27 9.20 3.24
N ASN A 94 -0.95 10.45 3.55
CA ASN A 94 -0.46 10.83 4.88
C ASN A 94 -1.53 10.64 5.96
N ALA A 95 -2.79 10.90 5.64
CA ALA A 95 -3.90 10.62 6.55
C ALA A 95 -4.09 9.11 6.77
N LEU A 96 -3.91 8.29 5.72
CA LEU A 96 -3.95 6.83 5.84
C LEU A 96 -2.90 6.30 6.82
N ILE A 97 -1.70 6.85 6.79
CA ILE A 97 -0.60 6.43 7.67
C ILE A 97 -0.97 6.62 9.15
N GLN A 98 -1.88 7.54 9.46
CA GLN A 98 -2.34 7.78 10.83
C GLN A 98 -3.36 6.73 11.32
N VAL A 99 -3.90 5.92 10.43
CA VAL A 99 -4.79 4.81 10.81
C VAL A 99 -3.91 3.64 11.26
N THR A 100 -3.79 3.46 12.57
CA THR A 100 -2.82 2.56 13.16
C THR A 100 -3.19 1.09 13.03
N TYR A 101 -2.22 0.22 13.22
CA TYR A 101 -2.36 -1.23 13.17
C TYR A 101 -3.55 -1.71 14.03
N GLY A 102 -4.36 -2.59 13.47
CA GLY A 102 -5.53 -3.14 14.16
C GLY A 102 -6.73 -2.22 14.23
N LYS A 103 -6.63 -1.02 13.66
CA LYS A 103 -7.73 -0.05 13.61
C LYS A 103 -8.25 0.07 12.17
N THR A 104 -9.48 0.53 12.05
CA THR A 104 -10.11 0.83 10.76
C THR A 104 -10.67 2.25 10.80
N ALA A 105 -10.92 2.80 9.62
CA ALA A 105 -11.58 4.07 9.44
C ALA A 105 -12.48 3.99 8.20
N THR A 106 -13.34 4.97 8.02
CA THR A 106 -14.22 5.03 6.86
C THR A 106 -13.70 6.05 5.85
N TYR A 107 -14.24 6.02 4.63
CA TYR A 107 -13.95 7.06 3.63
C TYR A 107 -14.35 8.45 4.14
N LEU A 108 -15.43 8.54 4.93
CA LEU A 108 -15.85 9.80 5.54
C LEU A 108 -14.81 10.30 6.55
N ASP A 109 -14.32 9.40 7.41
CA ASP A 109 -13.25 9.74 8.36
C ASP A 109 -12.02 10.30 7.62
N LEU A 110 -11.67 9.67 6.51
CA LEU A 110 -10.54 10.07 5.69
C LEU A 110 -10.79 11.44 5.04
N ALA A 111 -12.00 11.67 4.53
CA ALA A 111 -12.39 12.97 3.97
C ALA A 111 -12.33 14.08 5.02
N ARG A 112 -12.80 13.81 6.23
CA ARG A 112 -12.68 14.75 7.36
C ARG A 112 -11.22 15.04 7.71
N ALA A 113 -10.37 14.01 7.70
CA ALA A 113 -8.96 14.16 8.02
C ALA A 113 -8.23 15.07 7.02
N VAL A 114 -8.63 15.09 5.75
CA VAL A 114 -8.06 15.99 4.75
C VAL A 114 -8.79 17.33 4.66
N GLY A 115 -9.75 17.57 5.57
CA GLY A 115 -10.44 18.86 5.69
C GLY A 115 -11.58 19.10 4.71
N ASN A 116 -12.12 18.04 4.08
CA ASN A 116 -13.23 18.19 3.12
C ASN A 116 -14.17 16.98 3.14
N GLU A 117 -15.22 17.06 3.96
CA GLU A 117 -16.22 16.00 4.09
C GLU A 117 -16.94 15.66 2.79
N LYS A 118 -16.96 16.62 1.83
CA LYS A 118 -17.65 16.44 0.55
C LYS A 118 -16.78 15.77 -0.51
N ALA A 119 -15.50 15.51 -0.19
CA ALA A 119 -14.52 14.96 -1.12
C ALA A 119 -14.53 13.40 -1.16
N GLY A 120 -15.63 12.75 -0.81
CA GLY A 120 -15.70 11.30 -0.69
C GLY A 120 -15.23 10.53 -1.92
N ARG A 121 -15.63 10.94 -3.13
CA ARG A 121 -15.21 10.28 -4.37
C ARG A 121 -13.74 10.51 -4.66
N ALA A 122 -13.24 11.74 -4.47
CA ALA A 122 -11.84 12.07 -4.68
C ALA A 122 -10.95 11.32 -3.68
N VAL A 123 -11.38 11.22 -2.43
CA VAL A 123 -10.69 10.47 -1.39
C VAL A 123 -10.65 8.98 -1.73
N ALA A 124 -11.77 8.41 -2.18
CA ALA A 124 -11.81 7.01 -2.61
C ALA A 124 -10.87 6.76 -3.79
N GLY A 125 -10.83 7.69 -4.75
CA GLY A 125 -9.91 7.62 -5.88
C GLY A 125 -8.44 7.66 -5.44
N ALA A 126 -8.09 8.57 -4.54
CA ALA A 126 -6.74 8.67 -4.00
C ALA A 126 -6.35 7.43 -3.19
N ASN A 127 -7.29 6.90 -2.40
CA ASN A 127 -7.09 5.64 -1.66
C ASN A 127 -6.77 4.49 -2.63
N GLY A 128 -7.53 4.37 -3.72
CA GLY A 128 -7.30 3.35 -4.75
C GLY A 128 -6.03 3.58 -5.57
N ALA A 129 -5.52 4.79 -5.64
CA ALA A 129 -4.29 5.14 -6.35
C ALA A 129 -3.01 4.93 -5.53
N ASN A 130 -3.14 4.48 -4.28
CA ASN A 130 -2.00 4.22 -3.40
C ASN A 130 -1.03 3.22 -4.07
N ALA A 131 0.22 3.63 -4.22
CA ALA A 131 1.27 2.82 -4.84
C ALA A 131 2.10 2.04 -3.81
N ILE A 132 1.85 2.23 -2.51
CA ILE A 132 2.62 1.58 -1.45
C ILE A 132 1.63 0.89 -0.51
N ALA A 133 1.07 -0.22 -0.97
CA ALA A 133 0.10 -0.99 -0.23
C ALA A 133 0.69 -1.51 1.09
N ILE A 134 -0.14 -1.75 2.07
CA ILE A 134 0.20 -2.30 3.39
C ILE A 134 0.92 -1.29 4.27
N ILE A 135 2.03 -0.74 3.85
CA ILE A 135 2.79 0.29 4.60
C ILE A 135 1.96 1.57 4.68
N ILE A 136 1.38 2.00 3.56
CA ILE A 136 0.32 3.01 3.56
C ILE A 136 -1.00 2.25 3.58
N PRO A 137 -1.67 2.16 4.72
CA PRO A 137 -2.64 1.10 4.98
C PRO A 137 -4.03 1.34 4.40
N CYS A 138 -4.14 1.44 3.08
CA CYS A 138 -5.44 1.62 2.43
C CYS A 138 -6.40 0.44 2.65
N HIS A 139 -5.89 -0.73 3.06
CA HIS A 139 -6.72 -1.86 3.45
C HIS A 139 -7.54 -1.62 4.72
N ARG A 140 -7.17 -0.62 5.54
CA ARG A 140 -7.87 -0.28 6.79
C ARG A 140 -9.07 0.63 6.58
N ILE A 141 -9.37 1.02 5.33
CA ILE A 141 -10.49 1.91 5.01
C ILE A 141 -11.68 1.07 4.58
N LEU A 142 -12.82 1.31 5.25
CA LEU A 142 -14.08 0.62 5.02
C LEU A 142 -15.13 1.60 4.49
N GLY A 143 -16.21 1.06 3.93
CA GLY A 143 -17.39 1.86 3.60
C GLY A 143 -18.05 2.42 4.86
N SER A 144 -18.94 3.38 4.70
CA SER A 144 -19.59 4.08 5.82
C SER A 144 -20.37 3.14 6.76
N ASN A 145 -20.84 2.00 6.26
CA ASN A 145 -21.54 0.97 7.04
C ASN A 145 -20.61 -0.10 7.59
N GLY A 146 -19.29 0.07 7.43
CA GLY A 146 -18.33 -0.96 7.81
C GLY A 146 -18.14 -2.07 6.78
N GLU A 147 -18.75 -1.94 5.59
CA GLU A 147 -18.60 -2.95 4.55
C GLU A 147 -17.23 -2.89 3.87
N LEU A 148 -16.77 -4.05 3.36
CA LEU A 148 -15.59 -4.14 2.54
C LEU A 148 -15.89 -3.63 1.13
N VAL A 149 -15.26 -2.54 0.72
CA VAL A 149 -15.39 -1.99 -0.63
C VAL A 149 -14.02 -1.59 -1.15
N GLY A 150 -13.69 -2.05 -2.35
CA GLY A 150 -12.48 -1.67 -3.08
C GLY A 150 -11.17 -2.04 -2.40
N TYR A 151 -10.32 -2.74 -3.13
CA TYR A 151 -8.92 -2.94 -2.76
C TYR A 151 -8.13 -3.41 -3.98
N GLY A 152 -6.92 -2.86 -4.18
CA GLY A 152 -6.07 -3.20 -5.32
C GLY A 152 -5.70 -4.68 -5.38
N GLY A 153 -5.54 -5.34 -4.24
CA GLY A 153 -5.27 -6.77 -4.15
C GLY A 153 -6.51 -7.65 -4.12
N GLY A 154 -7.71 -7.06 -4.20
CA GLY A 154 -8.98 -7.77 -4.13
C GLY A 154 -9.52 -7.86 -2.70
N LEU A 155 -10.84 -7.99 -2.58
CA LEU A 155 -11.50 -8.04 -1.28
C LEU A 155 -11.08 -9.23 -0.40
N PRO A 156 -10.82 -10.43 -0.94
CA PRO A 156 -10.31 -11.53 -0.10
C PRO A 156 -8.99 -11.20 0.57
N VAL A 157 -8.08 -10.53 -0.11
CA VAL A 157 -6.80 -10.11 0.48
C VAL A 157 -7.02 -9.00 1.51
N LYS A 158 -7.89 -8.04 1.23
CA LYS A 158 -8.26 -7.00 2.19
C LYS A 158 -8.74 -7.62 3.51
N GLN A 159 -9.65 -8.59 3.42
CA GLN A 159 -10.16 -9.29 4.59
C GLN A 159 -9.05 -10.03 5.35
N LYS A 160 -8.14 -10.71 4.66
CA LYS A 160 -7.02 -11.40 5.28
C LYS A 160 -6.11 -10.44 6.05
N LEU A 161 -5.82 -9.28 5.49
CA LEU A 161 -4.99 -8.27 6.16
C LEU A 161 -5.68 -7.73 7.41
N LEU A 162 -6.98 -7.44 7.33
CA LEU A 162 -7.74 -6.99 8.48
C LEU A 162 -7.79 -8.07 9.58
N ASP A 163 -8.03 -9.33 9.21
CA ASP A 163 -8.09 -10.44 10.14
C ASP A 163 -6.72 -10.67 10.82
N LEU A 164 -5.64 -10.57 10.04
CA LEU A 164 -4.28 -10.64 10.59
C LEU A 164 -4.07 -9.56 11.66
N GLU A 165 -4.46 -8.34 11.36
CA GLU A 165 -4.26 -7.21 12.27
C GLU A 165 -5.17 -7.27 13.49
N GLN A 166 -6.29 -7.97 13.42
CA GLN A 166 -7.18 -8.20 14.56
C GLN A 166 -6.78 -9.43 15.39
N GLY A 167 -5.77 -10.18 14.95
CA GLY A 167 -5.35 -11.39 15.64
C GLY A 167 -6.21 -12.61 15.35
N TYR A 168 -7.07 -12.55 14.34
CA TYR A 168 -7.96 -13.69 13.98
C TYR A 168 -7.31 -14.66 13.01
N LEU A 169 -6.21 -14.26 12.36
CA LEU A 169 -5.56 -15.04 11.31
C LEU A 169 -4.04 -14.95 11.45
N ASN A 170 -3.39 -16.11 11.42
CA ASN A 170 -1.95 -16.17 11.27
C ASN A 170 -1.64 -16.63 9.86
N LEU A 171 -1.28 -15.71 8.97
CA LEU A 171 -1.02 -16.02 7.56
C LEU A 171 0.17 -16.97 7.38
N PHE A 172 1.07 -17.03 8.34
CA PHE A 172 2.20 -17.95 8.30
C PHE A 172 1.76 -19.41 8.56
N GLU A 173 0.87 -19.61 9.53
CA GLU A 173 0.37 -20.94 9.89
C GLU A 173 -0.78 -21.41 8.99
N ASP A 174 -1.66 -20.50 8.60
CA ASP A 174 -2.90 -20.81 7.87
C ASP A 174 -2.67 -21.00 6.36
N SER A 175 -1.46 -21.02 5.92
CA SER A 175 -1.11 -21.32 4.53
C SER A 175 -1.06 -22.81 4.22
N LEU A 176 -1.37 -23.61 5.17
CA LEU A 176 -1.37 -25.06 5.04
C LEU A 176 -2.61 -25.60 4.32
#